data_a3058b9bd05e4e2c4b833e262f7db8fa
#
_entry.id   a3058b9bd05e4e2c4b833e262f7db8fa
#
_cell.length_a   1.000
_cell.length_b   1.000
_cell.length_c   1.000
_cell.angle_alpha   90.00
_cell.angle_beta   90.00
_cell.angle_gamma   90.00
#
_symmetry.space_group_name_H-M   'P 1'
#
loop_
_entity.id
_entity.type
_entity.pdbx_description
1 polymer ?
#
loop_
_entity_poly.entity_id
_entity_poly.type
_entity_poly.pdbx_seq_one_letter_code
_entity_poly.pdbx_strand_id
1 'polypeptide(L)'
;MAKNFDYIRLVADEIPSFKSLHNYCRLAEEQQPIYPDASANNARKALEWLMKQMLKIKGVTVDERMTLNDMLRLPETDAFINHDYGFSKDIYFVKKVGNAASHDGGEPITRARAFRCLRALYNVVAGFMGRWDAVKNIPPFDATTISAPTTTVALVTSPEPKVEMEVVNSVQKETLDDPQPVVIPRESLASEAITRKYIIDDMLMEAGWDLLEEKGKVQGGKACIEVEVDGMPTASGKGYADYVLFSRGGKPLAVIEAKATCRAITEGRHQATLYADCLEKRYGVRPVIYYTNGLTTKVIDGMGYPDRDVISFHSMDDLERLIQKRGRAEIKDVTIKEEITDRPYQQTAIKRIVEWFNAKHRRGLLVLATGTGKTRVSISLCDILMRNDWVKTVLFLADRTALVGQAHSAYEALLPSVTMSVLSEEKAPDMQARILFSTYQTMINYLDREDKAFSVGRFDLIIIDEAHRSVFGRYGAIFNYFDSLLIGLTATPRDEIDRNTYDLLQLDNGMPNYSYDIDEAVRDGYLCPYKTLQYHSKIME
;
A
#
# COMPACT_ATOMS: atom_id res chain seq x y z
N MET A 1 22.05 20.90 17.33
CA MET A 1 21.28 20.77 16.09
C MET A 1 19.82 20.63 16.45
N ALA A 2 18.94 21.30 15.74
CA ALA A 2 17.49 21.12 15.93
C ALA A 2 17.11 19.68 15.57
N LYS A 3 16.23 19.06 16.35
CA LYS A 3 15.75 17.69 16.12
C LYS A 3 14.46 17.71 15.31
N ASN A 4 14.16 16.59 14.64
CA ASN A 4 12.98 16.49 13.77
C ASN A 4 11.66 16.89 14.45
N PHE A 5 11.53 16.63 15.74
CA PHE A 5 10.30 16.89 16.48
C PHE A 5 10.33 18.16 17.35
N ASP A 6 11.35 19.01 17.21
CA ASP A 6 11.46 20.25 18.00
C ASP A 6 10.31 21.24 17.76
N TYR A 7 9.65 21.18 16.59
CA TYR A 7 8.47 21.99 16.31
C TYR A 7 7.28 21.67 17.24
N ILE A 8 7.19 20.43 17.76
CA ILE A 8 6.15 20.07 18.75
C ILE A 8 6.41 20.78 20.08
N ARG A 9 7.67 21.07 20.42
CA ARG A 9 8.02 21.78 21.64
C ARG A 9 7.40 23.16 21.66
N LEU A 10 7.41 23.85 20.52
CA LEU A 10 6.78 25.17 20.41
C LEU A 10 5.28 25.11 20.70
N VAL A 11 4.59 24.07 20.20
CA VAL A 11 3.17 23.82 20.53
C VAL A 11 3.00 23.45 22.00
N ALA A 12 3.89 22.65 22.56
CA ALA A 12 3.83 22.21 23.95
C ALA A 12 4.08 23.33 24.97
N ASP A 13 4.78 24.39 24.59
CA ASP A 13 4.98 25.59 25.42
C ASP A 13 3.67 26.39 25.53
N GLU A 14 2.82 26.37 24.51
CA GLU A 14 1.50 27.03 24.52
C GLU A 14 0.39 26.10 25.03
N ILE A 15 0.43 24.81 24.66
CA ILE A 15 -0.56 23.79 25.02
C ILE A 15 0.11 22.68 25.85
N PRO A 16 0.05 22.70 27.19
CA PRO A 16 0.79 21.80 28.07
C PRO A 16 0.55 20.30 27.83
N SER A 17 -0.62 19.91 27.31
CA SER A 17 -0.94 18.50 27.00
C SER A 17 -0.01 17.91 25.94
N PHE A 18 0.57 18.72 25.04
CA PHE A 18 1.52 18.27 24.00
C PHE A 18 2.92 17.92 24.53
N LYS A 19 3.24 18.21 25.79
CA LYS A 19 4.52 17.83 26.41
C LYS A 19 4.75 16.33 26.37
N SER A 20 3.70 15.53 26.58
CA SER A 20 3.79 14.06 26.51
C SER A 20 4.10 13.58 25.09
N LEU A 21 3.44 14.12 24.09
CA LEU A 21 3.72 13.82 22.69
C LEU A 21 5.17 14.17 22.31
N HIS A 22 5.59 15.41 22.62
CA HIS A 22 6.96 15.83 22.36
C HIS A 22 7.98 14.90 23.02
N ASN A 23 7.74 14.48 24.26
CA ASN A 23 8.66 13.58 24.97
C ASN A 23 8.74 12.19 24.30
N TYR A 24 7.62 11.60 23.90
CA TYR A 24 7.63 10.31 23.18
C TYR A 24 8.35 10.42 21.84
N CYS A 25 8.09 11.46 21.07
CA CYS A 25 8.73 11.69 19.78
C CYS A 25 10.24 11.92 19.93
N ARG A 26 10.66 12.73 20.92
CA ARG A 26 12.07 12.97 21.24
C ARG A 26 12.78 11.69 21.64
N LEU A 27 12.18 10.88 22.53
CA LEU A 27 12.77 9.59 22.94
C LEU A 27 12.83 8.60 21.77
N ALA A 28 11.82 8.56 20.90
CA ALA A 28 11.86 7.73 19.71
C ALA A 28 13.05 8.12 18.81
N GLU A 29 13.29 9.42 18.62
CA GLU A 29 14.40 9.91 17.81
C GLU A 29 15.77 9.64 18.46
N GLU A 30 15.93 9.93 19.75
CA GLU A 30 17.21 9.77 20.48
C GLU A 30 17.63 8.31 20.61
N GLN A 31 16.67 7.39 20.78
CA GLN A 31 16.95 5.99 20.99
C GLN A 31 17.14 5.20 19.69
N GLN A 32 16.71 5.73 18.56
CA GLN A 32 16.74 5.02 17.28
C GLN A 32 18.12 4.43 16.93
N PRO A 33 19.23 5.17 17.04
CA PRO A 33 20.53 4.63 16.64
C PRO A 33 21.13 3.61 17.61
N ILE A 34 20.67 3.59 18.87
CA ILE A 34 21.26 2.79 19.95
C ILE A 34 20.32 1.65 20.39
N TYR A 35 19.05 1.96 20.59
CA TYR A 35 18.01 1.06 21.11
C TYR A 35 16.79 1.03 20.17
N PRO A 36 16.87 0.32 19.04
CA PRO A 36 15.80 0.31 18.02
C PRO A 36 14.43 -0.09 18.57
N ASP A 37 14.36 -1.08 19.47
CA ASP A 37 13.11 -1.53 20.10
C ASP A 37 12.50 -0.44 20.97
N ALA A 38 13.31 0.23 21.80
CA ALA A 38 12.83 1.32 22.64
C ALA A 38 12.36 2.53 21.80
N SER A 39 13.03 2.81 20.66
CA SER A 39 12.60 3.80 19.70
C SER A 39 11.22 3.48 19.14
N ALA A 40 11.01 2.26 18.66
CA ALA A 40 9.75 1.79 18.10
C ALA A 40 8.60 1.79 19.13
N ASN A 41 8.89 1.41 20.38
CA ASN A 41 7.90 1.45 21.45
C ASN A 41 7.48 2.89 21.78
N ASN A 42 8.42 3.84 21.83
CA ASN A 42 8.09 5.26 22.02
C ASN A 42 7.32 5.85 20.83
N ALA A 43 7.62 5.43 19.62
CA ALA A 43 6.84 5.80 18.44
C ALA A 43 5.38 5.33 18.55
N ARG A 44 5.14 4.10 19.03
CA ARG A 44 3.81 3.58 19.29
C ARG A 44 3.07 4.38 20.38
N LYS A 45 3.76 4.73 21.47
CA LYS A 45 3.17 5.57 22.55
C LYS A 45 2.77 6.96 22.04
N ALA A 46 3.58 7.56 21.17
CA ALA A 46 3.25 8.82 20.52
C ALA A 46 1.98 8.71 19.65
N LEU A 47 1.89 7.65 18.84
CA LEU A 47 0.70 7.36 18.04
C LEU A 47 -0.54 7.14 18.90
N GLU A 48 -0.43 6.37 19.97
CA GLU A 48 -1.54 6.14 20.90
C GLU A 48 -2.05 7.44 21.52
N TRP A 49 -1.14 8.34 21.89
CA TRP A 49 -1.48 9.66 22.39
C TRP A 49 -2.24 10.48 21.35
N LEU A 50 -1.77 10.52 20.10
CA LEU A 50 -2.43 11.23 19.00
C LEU A 50 -3.85 10.72 18.76
N MET A 51 -4.03 9.40 18.76
CA MET A 51 -5.34 8.78 18.57
C MET A 51 -6.31 9.15 19.70
N LYS A 52 -5.84 9.12 20.94
CA LYS A 52 -6.65 9.53 22.12
C LYS A 52 -7.08 11.00 22.01
N GLN A 53 -6.20 11.90 21.59
CA GLN A 53 -6.55 13.31 21.42
C GLN A 53 -7.55 13.51 20.28
N MET A 54 -7.34 12.85 19.14
CA MET A 54 -8.26 12.93 18.01
C MET A 54 -9.68 12.48 18.39
N LEU A 55 -9.81 11.35 19.09
CA LEU A 55 -11.10 10.84 19.54
C LEU A 55 -11.79 11.79 20.53
N LYS A 56 -11.03 12.39 21.46
CA LYS A 56 -11.54 13.43 22.37
C LYS A 56 -12.09 14.65 21.60
N ILE A 57 -11.36 15.14 20.60
CA ILE A 57 -11.79 16.27 19.74
C ILE A 57 -13.08 15.90 18.99
N LYS A 58 -13.24 14.63 18.58
CA LYS A 58 -14.46 14.12 17.94
C LYS A 58 -15.61 13.84 18.94
N GLY A 59 -15.42 14.08 20.24
CA GLY A 59 -16.44 13.87 21.27
C GLY A 59 -16.62 12.41 21.66
N VAL A 60 -15.68 11.52 21.29
CA VAL A 60 -15.72 10.11 21.66
C VAL A 60 -15.08 9.90 23.03
N THR A 61 -15.78 9.24 23.93
CA THR A 61 -15.23 8.86 25.24
C THR A 61 -14.25 7.71 25.06
N VAL A 62 -13.00 7.92 25.44
CA VAL A 62 -11.95 6.88 25.39
C VAL A 62 -11.86 6.24 26.77
N ASP A 63 -12.20 4.94 26.86
CA ASP A 63 -12.01 4.13 28.06
C ASP A 63 -10.49 3.88 28.28
N GLU A 64 -10.04 3.86 29.53
CA GLU A 64 -8.65 3.54 29.90
C GLU A 64 -8.20 2.16 29.43
N ARG A 65 -9.13 1.22 29.24
CA ARG A 65 -8.89 -0.13 28.74
C ARG A 65 -8.83 -0.24 27.22
N MET A 66 -9.18 0.84 26.51
CA MET A 66 -9.22 0.84 25.05
C MET A 66 -7.81 0.79 24.47
N THR A 67 -7.51 -0.27 23.75
CA THR A 67 -6.19 -0.43 23.08
C THR A 67 -6.07 0.44 21.83
N LEU A 68 -4.85 0.69 21.37
CA LEU A 68 -4.60 1.35 20.08
C LEU A 68 -5.34 0.65 18.92
N ASN A 69 -5.46 -0.68 18.98
CA ASN A 69 -6.18 -1.45 17.98
C ASN A 69 -7.69 -1.18 18.00
N ASP A 70 -8.27 -1.02 19.18
CA ASP A 70 -9.70 -0.71 19.32
C ASP A 70 -9.98 0.72 18.82
N MET A 71 -9.13 1.69 19.17
CA MET A 71 -9.23 3.07 18.69
C MET A 71 -9.16 3.17 17.17
N LEU A 72 -8.27 2.40 16.52
CA LEU A 72 -8.13 2.39 15.06
C LEU A 72 -9.31 1.74 14.33
N ARG A 73 -10.18 1.02 15.02
CA ARG A 73 -11.38 0.38 14.44
C ARG A 73 -12.65 1.24 14.54
N LEU A 74 -12.59 2.35 15.26
CA LEU A 74 -13.75 3.23 15.40
C LEU A 74 -14.08 3.94 14.10
N PRO A 75 -15.38 4.12 13.77
CA PRO A 75 -15.80 4.84 12.56
C PRO A 75 -15.24 6.27 12.47
N GLU A 76 -15.11 6.96 13.60
CA GLU A 76 -14.56 8.32 13.68
C GLU A 76 -13.07 8.35 13.32
N THR A 77 -12.36 7.29 13.64
CA THR A 77 -10.96 7.11 13.25
C THR A 77 -10.85 6.78 11.77
N ASP A 78 -11.69 5.89 11.28
CA ASP A 78 -11.75 5.49 9.88
C ASP A 78 -11.95 6.72 8.98
N ALA A 79 -12.94 7.55 9.30
CA ALA A 79 -13.22 8.80 8.60
C ALA A 79 -12.05 9.82 8.65
N PHE A 80 -11.22 9.80 9.69
CA PHE A 80 -10.10 10.73 9.83
C PHE A 80 -8.83 10.26 9.10
N ILE A 81 -8.59 8.94 9.07
CA ILE A 81 -7.35 8.34 8.58
C ILE A 81 -7.42 8.02 7.08
N ASN A 82 -8.55 7.54 6.57
CA ASN A 82 -8.62 6.83 5.31
C ASN A 82 -8.78 7.70 4.05
N HIS A 83 -8.88 9.03 4.20
CA HIS A 83 -8.86 9.95 3.07
C HIS A 83 -7.46 10.14 2.43
N ASP A 84 -6.40 9.71 3.13
CA ASP A 84 -5.02 9.81 2.69
C ASP A 84 -4.31 8.48 2.92
N TYR A 85 -4.09 7.76 1.83
CA TYR A 85 -3.46 6.44 1.88
C TYR A 85 -2.05 6.48 2.50
N GLY A 86 -1.23 7.47 2.18
CA GLY A 86 0.11 7.60 2.74
C GLY A 86 0.07 7.77 4.25
N PHE A 87 -0.85 8.59 4.73
CA PHE A 87 -1.08 8.84 6.15
C PHE A 87 -1.56 7.58 6.90
N SER A 88 -2.53 6.88 6.33
CA SER A 88 -3.05 5.63 6.89
C SER A 88 -1.97 4.54 6.96
N LYS A 89 -1.18 4.38 5.89
CA LYS A 89 -0.06 3.45 5.82
C LYS A 89 0.95 3.70 6.95
N ASP A 90 1.35 4.94 7.15
CA ASP A 90 2.34 5.31 8.16
C ASP A 90 1.81 5.03 9.59
N ILE A 91 0.54 5.28 9.85
CA ILE A 91 -0.12 4.94 11.12
C ILE A 91 -0.06 3.44 11.41
N TYR A 92 -0.47 2.61 10.44
CA TYR A 92 -0.44 1.16 10.60
C TYR A 92 0.98 0.60 10.70
N PHE A 93 1.94 1.21 10.00
CA PHE A 93 3.34 0.83 10.09
C PHE A 93 3.92 1.12 11.49
N VAL A 94 3.71 2.32 12.04
CA VAL A 94 4.12 2.66 13.41
C VAL A 94 3.51 1.72 14.44
N LYS A 95 2.20 1.43 14.30
CA LYS A 95 1.52 0.45 15.16
C LYS A 95 2.17 -0.93 15.08
N LYS A 96 2.42 -1.44 13.85
CA LYS A 96 2.97 -2.77 13.62
C LYS A 96 4.35 -2.93 14.25
N VAL A 97 5.27 -2.00 13.94
CA VAL A 97 6.64 -2.04 14.44
C VAL A 97 6.68 -1.82 15.95
N GLY A 98 5.88 -0.90 16.48
CA GLY A 98 5.81 -0.66 17.92
C GLY A 98 5.18 -1.81 18.71
N ASN A 99 4.24 -2.56 18.14
CA ASN A 99 3.72 -3.77 18.75
C ASN A 99 4.79 -4.88 18.80
N ALA A 100 5.52 -5.10 17.70
CA ALA A 100 6.61 -6.08 17.68
C ALA A 100 7.68 -5.78 18.73
N ALA A 101 8.02 -4.49 18.93
CA ALA A 101 8.96 -4.04 19.96
C ALA A 101 8.45 -4.21 21.41
N SER A 102 7.15 -4.47 21.60
CA SER A 102 6.51 -4.54 22.95
C SER A 102 6.24 -5.98 23.40
N HIS A 103 6.46 -7.00 22.56
CA HIS A 103 6.24 -8.40 22.89
C HIS A 103 7.56 -9.11 23.21
N ASP A 104 7.63 -9.74 24.40
CA ASP A 104 8.74 -10.60 24.80
C ASP A 104 8.79 -11.83 23.89
N GLY A 105 9.92 -12.03 23.18
CA GLY A 105 10.17 -13.19 22.32
C GLY A 105 10.02 -12.94 20.81
N GLY A 106 9.77 -11.71 20.37
CA GLY A 106 9.82 -11.32 18.96
C GLY A 106 11.26 -11.14 18.44
N GLU A 107 11.43 -11.16 17.10
CA GLU A 107 12.71 -10.79 16.51
C GLU A 107 13.07 -9.34 16.86
N PRO A 108 14.34 -9.04 17.22
CA PRO A 108 14.78 -7.68 17.53
C PRO A 108 14.52 -6.73 16.35
N ILE A 109 14.04 -5.54 16.66
CA ILE A 109 13.82 -4.52 15.64
C ILE A 109 15.17 -4.05 15.09
N THR A 110 15.37 -4.18 13.79
CA THR A 110 16.59 -3.69 13.15
C THR A 110 16.67 -2.15 13.19
N ARG A 111 17.87 -1.59 13.14
CA ARG A 111 18.06 -0.12 13.08
C ARG A 111 17.34 0.50 11.88
N ALA A 112 17.37 -0.17 10.72
CA ALA A 112 16.68 0.28 9.53
C ALA A 112 15.15 0.32 9.73
N ARG A 113 14.60 -0.73 10.34
CA ARG A 113 13.15 -0.82 10.63
C ARG A 113 12.71 0.23 11.66
N ALA A 114 13.50 0.46 12.71
CA ALA A 114 13.24 1.53 13.68
C ALA A 114 13.34 2.92 13.04
N PHE A 115 14.27 3.13 12.12
CA PHE A 115 14.40 4.38 11.39
C PHE A 115 13.18 4.65 10.50
N ARG A 116 12.70 3.65 9.76
CA ARG A 116 11.45 3.76 8.99
C ARG A 116 10.25 4.05 9.89
N CYS A 117 10.19 3.41 11.06
CA CYS A 117 9.14 3.64 12.04
C CYS A 117 9.16 5.08 12.57
N LEU A 118 10.34 5.60 12.90
CA LEU A 118 10.52 6.99 13.34
C LEU A 118 10.09 7.98 12.27
N ARG A 119 10.41 7.71 11.02
CA ARG A 119 10.02 8.54 9.89
C ARG A 119 8.52 8.47 9.64
N ALA A 120 7.91 7.28 9.67
CA ALA A 120 6.48 7.12 9.59
C ALA A 120 5.77 7.89 10.72
N LEU A 121 6.32 7.82 11.94
CA LEU A 121 5.85 8.64 13.06
C LEU A 121 5.92 10.13 12.74
N TYR A 122 7.02 10.61 12.14
CA TYR A 122 7.15 12.01 11.77
C TYR A 122 6.04 12.45 10.81
N ASN A 123 5.79 11.67 9.76
CA ASN A 123 4.71 11.94 8.80
C ASN A 123 3.33 11.95 9.48
N VAL A 124 3.10 11.01 10.39
CA VAL A 124 1.86 10.93 11.17
C VAL A 124 1.68 12.17 12.03
N VAL A 125 2.69 12.55 12.80
CA VAL A 125 2.63 13.75 13.66
C VAL A 125 2.42 15.00 12.82
N ALA A 126 3.17 15.17 11.73
CA ALA A 126 3.02 16.30 10.80
C ALA A 126 1.62 16.35 10.19
N GLY A 127 1.06 15.19 9.81
CA GLY A 127 -0.30 15.08 9.29
C GLY A 127 -1.37 15.48 10.31
N PHE A 128 -1.22 15.11 11.58
CA PHE A 128 -2.10 15.56 12.66
C PHE A 128 -1.98 17.07 12.91
N MET A 129 -0.74 17.59 13.01
CA MET A 129 -0.50 19.01 13.23
C MET A 129 -1.08 19.89 12.11
N GLY A 130 -0.97 19.44 10.86
CA GLY A 130 -1.55 20.12 9.72
C GLY A 130 -3.09 20.10 9.72
N ARG A 131 -3.70 18.95 10.05
CA ARG A 131 -5.17 18.83 10.16
C ARG A 131 -5.77 19.59 11.34
N TRP A 132 -5.00 19.83 12.37
CA TRP A 132 -5.40 20.66 13.53
C TRP A 132 -5.04 22.14 13.37
N ASP A 133 -4.40 22.52 12.27
CA ASP A 133 -3.85 23.86 12.02
C ASP A 133 -2.93 24.36 13.14
N ALA A 134 -2.30 23.41 13.85
CA ALA A 134 -1.47 23.72 15.01
C ALA A 134 -0.10 24.28 14.63
N VAL A 135 0.42 23.93 13.44
CA VAL A 135 1.73 24.39 12.96
C VAL A 135 1.66 24.62 11.46
N LYS A 136 2.09 25.81 11.00
CA LYS A 136 2.29 26.12 9.58
C LYS A 136 3.76 25.88 9.19
N ASN A 137 4.01 25.37 7.97
CA ASN A 137 5.35 25.14 7.44
C ASN A 137 6.19 24.18 8.28
N ILE A 138 5.67 22.99 8.59
CA ILE A 138 6.43 21.93 9.26
C ILE A 138 7.66 21.59 8.39
N PRO A 139 8.90 21.59 8.95
CA PRO A 139 10.10 21.29 8.18
C PRO A 139 10.07 19.83 7.67
N PRO A 140 10.72 19.51 6.55
CA PRO A 140 10.86 18.12 6.13
C PRO A 140 11.67 17.31 7.14
N PHE A 141 11.43 16.00 7.21
CA PHE A 141 12.21 15.08 8.05
C PHE A 141 13.67 15.11 7.67
N ASP A 142 14.54 15.36 8.64
CA ASP A 142 16.00 15.38 8.48
C ASP A 142 16.65 14.15 9.11
N ALA A 143 17.04 13.21 8.28
CA ALA A 143 17.71 12.00 8.72
C ALA A 143 19.13 12.23 9.27
N THR A 144 19.75 13.37 8.99
CA THR A 144 21.13 13.67 9.47
C THR A 144 21.19 13.97 10.97
N THR A 145 20.05 14.31 11.57
CA THR A 145 19.95 14.53 13.03
C THR A 145 20.05 13.23 13.83
N ILE A 146 19.91 12.08 13.17
CA ILE A 146 19.91 10.75 13.79
C ILE A 146 21.29 10.12 13.63
N SER A 147 22.30 10.72 14.28
CA SER A 147 23.67 10.21 14.26
C SER A 147 23.94 9.33 15.48
N ALA A 148 24.61 8.18 15.27
CA ALA A 148 25.16 7.43 16.40
C ALA A 148 26.17 8.30 17.16
N PRO A 149 26.10 8.42 18.51
CA PRO A 149 27.07 9.16 19.26
C PRO A 149 28.44 8.49 19.14
N THR A 150 29.43 9.26 18.69
CA THR A 150 30.84 8.88 18.73
C THR A 150 31.35 9.16 20.14
N THR A 151 30.90 8.43 21.14
CA THR A 151 31.57 8.40 22.47
C THR A 151 30.93 7.36 23.38
N THR A 152 31.77 6.60 24.02
CA THR A 152 31.49 5.67 25.11
C THR A 152 30.67 6.34 26.21
N VAL A 153 29.41 6.01 26.36
CA VAL A 153 28.62 6.43 27.52
C VAL A 153 28.43 5.24 28.43
N ALA A 154 28.91 5.41 29.67
CA ALA A 154 28.71 4.47 30.75
C ALA A 154 27.19 4.17 30.95
N LEU A 155 26.88 2.93 31.20
CA LEU A 155 25.56 2.45 31.59
C LEU A 155 25.06 3.22 32.82
N VAL A 156 24.18 4.16 32.61
CA VAL A 156 23.35 4.72 33.68
C VAL A 156 22.00 4.02 33.59
N THR A 157 21.80 3.08 34.46
CA THR A 157 20.49 2.52 34.78
C THR A 157 19.67 3.63 35.42
N SER A 158 18.82 4.28 34.65
CA SER A 158 17.82 5.19 35.19
C SER A 158 16.56 4.40 35.56
N PRO A 159 15.99 4.61 36.76
CA PRO A 159 14.74 3.99 37.16
C PRO A 159 13.61 4.52 36.27
N GLU A 160 12.67 3.65 35.96
CA GLU A 160 11.44 4.03 35.26
C GLU A 160 10.77 5.22 35.98
N PRO A 161 10.46 6.32 35.29
CA PRO A 161 9.61 7.32 35.90
C PRO A 161 8.19 6.73 35.97
N LYS A 162 7.72 6.43 37.17
CA LYS A 162 6.31 6.29 37.42
C LYS A 162 5.65 7.64 37.15
N VAL A 163 5.09 7.77 35.94
CA VAL A 163 4.21 8.89 35.63
C VAL A 163 2.87 8.56 36.26
N GLU A 164 2.60 9.16 37.42
CA GLU A 164 1.26 9.24 37.97
C GLU A 164 0.39 9.95 36.91
N MET A 165 -0.61 9.24 36.40
CA MET A 165 -1.65 9.83 35.56
C MET A 165 -2.55 10.69 36.47
N GLU A 166 -2.29 11.98 36.53
CA GLU A 166 -3.32 12.89 36.99
C GLU A 166 -4.49 12.84 36.00
N VAL A 167 -5.61 12.33 36.50
CA VAL A 167 -6.90 12.37 35.84
C VAL A 167 -7.35 13.83 35.84
N VAL A 168 -7.13 14.53 34.76
CA VAL A 168 -7.74 15.86 34.57
C VAL A 168 -9.21 15.64 34.21
N ASN A 169 -10.05 15.55 35.22
CA ASN A 169 -11.48 15.74 35.11
C ASN A 169 -11.75 17.25 34.94
N SER A 170 -12.28 17.61 33.84
CA SER A 170 -12.77 18.89 33.35
C SER A 170 -11.99 19.47 32.18
N VAL A 171 -12.28 18.95 30.99
CA VAL A 171 -12.03 19.73 29.77
C VAL A 171 -13.26 20.60 29.56
N GLN A 172 -13.19 21.84 30.05
CA GLN A 172 -13.98 22.92 29.44
C GLN A 172 -13.68 22.87 27.94
N LYS A 173 -14.71 23.16 27.12
CA LYS A 173 -14.54 23.48 25.70
C LYS A 173 -13.59 24.69 25.59
N GLU A 174 -12.30 24.44 25.65
CA GLU A 174 -11.34 25.39 25.13
C GLU A 174 -11.47 25.28 23.60
N THR A 175 -12.23 26.20 23.04
CA THR A 175 -12.02 26.63 21.66
C THR A 175 -10.52 26.90 21.56
N LEU A 176 -9.84 26.18 20.66
CA LEU A 176 -8.48 26.51 20.26
C LEU A 176 -8.53 27.98 19.78
N ASP A 177 -8.23 28.91 20.68
CA ASP A 177 -7.94 30.27 20.28
C ASP A 177 -6.73 30.20 19.35
N ASP A 178 -6.92 30.73 18.15
CA ASP A 178 -6.09 30.63 16.96
C ASP A 178 -4.62 30.99 17.29
N PRO A 179 -3.72 30.01 17.59
CA PRO A 179 -2.33 30.32 17.83
C PRO A 179 -1.73 30.79 16.51
N GLN A 180 -1.11 31.95 16.50
CA GLN A 180 -0.41 32.46 15.32
C GLN A 180 0.54 31.38 14.80
N PRO A 181 0.49 31.02 13.52
CA PRO A 181 1.25 29.89 12.99
C PRO A 181 2.75 30.13 13.12
N VAL A 182 3.43 29.17 13.73
CA VAL A 182 4.88 29.20 13.89
C VAL A 182 5.54 28.93 12.54
N VAL A 183 6.32 29.86 12.03
CA VAL A 183 7.14 29.71 10.82
C VAL A 183 8.47 29.09 11.20
N ILE A 184 8.72 27.84 10.76
CA ILE A 184 9.99 27.14 11.00
C ILE A 184 10.87 27.25 9.74
N PRO A 185 12.16 27.64 9.86
CA PRO A 185 13.08 27.72 8.73
C PRO A 185 13.30 26.35 8.08
N ARG A 186 13.37 26.30 6.75
CA ARG A 186 13.75 25.09 6.00
C ARG A 186 15.27 24.87 6.15
N GLU A 187 15.69 24.04 7.08
CA GLU A 187 17.09 23.61 7.18
C GLU A 187 17.21 22.11 6.90
N SER A 188 18.28 21.81 6.19
CA SER A 188 18.90 20.53 5.84
C SER A 188 17.97 19.38 5.39
N LEU A 189 18.27 18.91 4.22
CA LEU A 189 17.59 17.84 3.51
C LEU A 189 18.32 16.51 3.78
N ALA A 190 17.58 15.43 4.05
CA ALA A 190 18.19 14.11 4.17
C ALA A 190 19.03 13.81 2.93
N SER A 191 20.28 13.43 3.11
CA SER A 191 21.16 13.10 1.99
C SER A 191 20.66 11.86 1.24
N GLU A 192 20.91 11.81 -0.06
CA GLU A 192 20.58 10.67 -0.91
C GLU A 192 21.18 9.35 -0.39
N ALA A 193 22.42 9.42 0.14
CA ALA A 193 23.08 8.27 0.74
C ALA A 193 22.31 7.70 1.95
N ILE A 194 21.69 8.56 2.76
CA ILE A 194 20.88 8.14 3.91
C ILE A 194 19.56 7.53 3.43
N THR A 195 18.92 8.12 2.42
CA THR A 195 17.71 7.57 1.81
C THR A 195 17.98 6.16 1.26
N ARG A 196 19.10 5.95 0.57
CA ARG A 196 19.49 4.64 0.07
C ARG A 196 19.68 3.65 1.22
N LYS A 197 20.58 3.93 2.14
CA LYS A 197 20.99 3.00 3.18
C LYS A 197 19.87 2.56 4.13
N TYR A 198 18.98 3.46 4.52
CA TYR A 198 18.00 3.17 5.58
C TYR A 198 16.58 2.91 5.07
N ILE A 199 16.31 3.17 3.80
CA ILE A 199 14.97 3.02 3.25
C ILE A 199 14.96 2.03 2.09
N ILE A 200 15.80 2.28 1.07
CA ILE A 200 15.77 1.48 -0.16
C ILE A 200 16.38 0.11 0.07
N ASP A 201 17.49 0.02 0.79
CA ASP A 201 18.12 -1.27 1.14
C ASP A 201 17.13 -2.17 1.89
N ASP A 202 16.42 -1.62 2.89
CA ASP A 202 15.44 -2.37 3.68
C ASP A 202 14.23 -2.80 2.81
N MET A 203 13.73 -1.92 1.94
CA MET A 203 12.66 -2.27 0.99
C MET A 203 13.08 -3.38 0.03
N LEU A 204 14.34 -3.41 -0.42
CA LEU A 204 14.89 -4.45 -1.28
C LEU A 204 15.00 -5.78 -0.52
N MET A 205 15.53 -5.76 0.69
CA MET A 205 15.60 -6.96 1.54
C MET A 205 14.20 -7.52 1.85
N GLU A 206 13.22 -6.67 2.16
CA GLU A 206 11.83 -7.08 2.34
C GLU A 206 11.20 -7.67 1.07
N ALA A 207 11.65 -7.25 -0.11
CA ALA A 207 11.23 -7.82 -1.39
C ALA A 207 11.97 -9.13 -1.75
N GLY A 208 12.85 -9.62 -0.86
CA GLY A 208 13.60 -10.86 -1.01
C GLY A 208 14.90 -10.71 -1.79
N TRP A 209 15.43 -9.48 -1.91
CA TRP A 209 16.73 -9.25 -2.55
C TRP A 209 17.86 -9.27 -1.55
N ASP A 210 18.92 -10.04 -1.87
CA ASP A 210 20.19 -9.94 -1.17
C ASP A 210 21.00 -8.77 -1.75
N LEU A 211 21.46 -7.88 -0.88
CA LEU A 211 22.31 -6.75 -1.27
C LEU A 211 23.77 -7.18 -1.43
N LEU A 212 24.40 -6.71 -2.50
CA LEU A 212 25.86 -6.81 -2.65
C LEU A 212 26.48 -5.49 -2.18
N GLU A 213 27.07 -5.50 -0.98
CA GLU A 213 27.61 -4.29 -0.33
C GLU A 213 28.84 -3.69 -1.05
N GLU A 214 29.54 -4.49 -1.87
CA GLU A 214 30.68 -4.04 -2.63
C GLU A 214 30.27 -3.19 -3.83
N LYS A 215 30.48 -1.88 -3.71
CA LYS A 215 30.14 -0.88 -4.74
C LYS A 215 30.77 -1.21 -6.09
N GLY A 216 29.98 -1.08 -7.14
CA GLY A 216 30.44 -1.29 -8.52
C GLY A 216 30.62 -2.76 -8.92
N LYS A 217 30.54 -3.71 -8.00
CA LYS A 217 30.57 -5.14 -8.35
C LYS A 217 29.20 -5.62 -8.82
N VAL A 218 29.22 -6.55 -9.77
CA VAL A 218 28.03 -7.19 -10.33
C VAL A 218 28.05 -8.67 -10.01
N GLN A 219 26.96 -9.17 -9.45
CA GLN A 219 26.75 -10.59 -9.16
C GLN A 219 25.31 -11.00 -9.48
N GLY A 220 25.15 -12.13 -10.16
CA GLY A 220 23.84 -12.69 -10.45
C GLY A 220 23.08 -13.07 -9.17
N GLY A 221 21.76 -12.83 -9.17
CA GLY A 221 20.89 -13.10 -8.03
C GLY A 221 20.91 -12.04 -6.92
N LYS A 222 21.56 -10.90 -7.14
CA LYS A 222 21.78 -9.87 -6.13
C LYS A 222 21.25 -8.51 -6.58
N ALA A 223 20.97 -7.64 -5.61
CA ALA A 223 20.85 -6.20 -5.79
C ALA A 223 22.24 -5.57 -5.66
N CYS A 224 22.79 -5.12 -6.79
CA CYS A 224 24.13 -4.55 -6.86
C CYS A 224 24.08 -3.03 -6.74
N ILE A 225 24.97 -2.44 -5.95
CA ILE A 225 24.99 -1.02 -5.56
C ILE A 225 26.01 -0.26 -6.40
N GLU A 226 25.68 0.99 -6.81
CA GLU A 226 26.54 1.91 -7.57
C GLU A 226 27.16 1.26 -8.82
N VAL A 227 26.36 0.59 -9.61
CA VAL A 227 26.80 -0.16 -10.79
C VAL A 227 27.21 0.78 -11.90
N GLU A 228 28.44 0.63 -12.40
CA GLU A 228 28.95 1.39 -13.56
C GLU A 228 28.19 1.00 -14.83
N VAL A 229 27.69 2.00 -15.54
CA VAL A 229 26.94 1.87 -16.80
C VAL A 229 27.65 2.68 -17.88
N ASP A 230 28.11 1.99 -18.92
CA ASP A 230 28.75 2.59 -20.08
C ASP A 230 27.74 3.07 -21.13
N GLY A 231 28.10 4.07 -21.93
CA GLY A 231 27.28 4.59 -23.02
C GLY A 231 26.35 5.72 -22.62
N MET A 232 26.57 6.30 -21.45
CA MET A 232 25.82 7.47 -20.98
C MET A 232 26.17 8.72 -21.80
N PRO A 233 25.22 9.66 -22.02
CA PRO A 233 25.45 10.92 -22.71
C PRO A 233 26.18 11.95 -21.80
N THR A 234 27.28 11.53 -21.20
CA THR A 234 28.16 12.33 -20.34
C THR A 234 29.52 12.48 -20.99
N ALA A 235 30.32 13.46 -20.58
CA ALA A 235 31.66 13.67 -21.12
C ALA A 235 32.58 12.44 -20.97
N SER A 236 32.39 11.63 -19.92
CA SER A 236 33.12 10.38 -19.68
C SER A 236 32.52 9.17 -20.38
N GLY A 237 31.31 9.27 -20.95
CA GLY A 237 30.54 8.15 -21.45
C GLY A 237 30.05 7.17 -20.38
N LYS A 238 30.26 7.49 -19.09
CA LYS A 238 29.97 6.63 -17.95
C LYS A 238 28.95 7.26 -17.01
N GLY A 239 28.20 6.41 -16.31
CA GLY A 239 27.32 6.76 -15.21
C GLY A 239 27.30 5.65 -14.16
N TYR A 240 26.68 5.91 -13.02
CA TYR A 240 26.56 4.96 -11.92
C TYR A 240 25.11 4.87 -11.51
N ALA A 241 24.48 3.71 -11.78
CA ALA A 241 23.12 3.44 -11.33
C ALA A 241 23.14 3.11 -9.84
N ASP A 242 22.25 3.70 -9.07
CA ASP A 242 22.21 3.49 -7.62
C ASP A 242 22.06 2.03 -7.26
N TYR A 243 21.12 1.32 -7.94
CA TYR A 243 21.00 -0.13 -7.85
C TYR A 243 20.67 -0.74 -9.20
N VAL A 244 21.21 -1.94 -9.45
CA VAL A 244 20.78 -2.81 -10.53
C VAL A 244 20.49 -4.19 -9.96
N LEU A 245 19.28 -4.68 -10.20
CA LEU A 245 18.82 -5.99 -9.73
C LEU A 245 19.09 -7.02 -10.82
N PHE A 246 19.87 -8.04 -10.52
CA PHE A 246 20.25 -9.06 -11.48
C PHE A 246 19.53 -10.39 -11.24
N SER A 247 19.09 -11.04 -12.32
CA SER A 247 18.63 -12.43 -12.29
C SER A 247 19.78 -13.36 -11.85
N ARG A 248 19.45 -14.58 -11.46
CA ARG A 248 20.47 -15.61 -11.18
C ARG A 248 21.40 -15.86 -12.37
N GLY A 249 20.90 -15.69 -13.59
CA GLY A 249 21.67 -15.80 -14.83
C GLY A 249 22.49 -14.56 -15.20
N GLY A 250 22.54 -13.52 -14.35
CA GLY A 250 23.33 -12.31 -14.55
C GLY A 250 22.74 -11.30 -15.56
N LYS A 251 21.45 -11.43 -15.91
CA LYS A 251 20.74 -10.43 -16.73
C LYS A 251 20.14 -9.36 -15.83
N PRO A 252 20.22 -8.05 -16.19
CA PRO A 252 19.58 -7.01 -15.41
C PRO A 252 18.06 -7.11 -15.51
N LEU A 253 17.39 -7.24 -14.37
CA LEU A 253 15.93 -7.29 -14.27
C LEU A 253 15.34 -5.93 -13.97
N ALA A 254 16.01 -5.13 -13.15
CA ALA A 254 15.58 -3.78 -12.84
C ALA A 254 16.75 -2.84 -12.60
N VAL A 255 16.53 -1.55 -12.85
CA VAL A 255 17.40 -0.45 -12.46
C VAL A 255 16.62 0.49 -11.55
N ILE A 256 17.25 0.96 -10.49
CA ILE A 256 16.65 1.86 -9.51
C ILE A 256 17.50 3.11 -9.40
N GLU A 257 16.87 4.25 -9.56
CA GLU A 257 17.45 5.56 -9.29
C GLU A 257 16.81 6.16 -8.04
N ALA A 258 17.65 6.53 -7.09
CA ALA A 258 17.23 7.09 -5.82
C ALA A 258 17.51 8.60 -5.78
N LYS A 259 16.61 9.36 -5.22
CA LYS A 259 16.80 10.77 -4.90
C LYS A 259 16.63 11.00 -3.41
N ALA A 260 17.21 12.09 -2.92
CA ALA A 260 17.00 12.49 -1.54
C ALA A 260 15.51 12.66 -1.27
N THR A 261 15.09 12.29 -0.08
CA THR A 261 13.68 12.27 0.36
C THR A 261 12.92 13.59 0.13
N CYS A 262 13.64 14.68 0.13
CA CYS A 262 13.14 16.04 -0.05
C CYS A 262 13.02 16.50 -1.51
N ARG A 263 13.56 15.72 -2.46
CA ARG A 263 13.52 16.06 -3.88
C ARG A 263 12.30 15.49 -4.57
N ALA A 264 11.87 16.16 -5.64
CA ALA A 264 10.81 15.65 -6.49
C ALA A 264 11.25 14.32 -7.12
N ILE A 265 10.41 13.32 -7.00
CA ILE A 265 10.68 11.97 -7.50
C ILE A 265 10.96 11.96 -9.02
N THR A 266 10.34 12.88 -9.77
CA THR A 266 10.47 13.00 -11.22
C THR A 266 11.88 13.34 -11.70
N GLU A 267 12.73 13.91 -10.83
CA GLU A 267 14.13 14.21 -11.16
C GLU A 267 14.93 12.95 -11.51
N GLY A 268 14.62 11.80 -10.86
CA GLY A 268 15.29 10.53 -11.13
C GLY A 268 14.81 9.80 -12.40
N ARG A 269 13.62 10.12 -12.91
CA ARG A 269 13.00 9.40 -14.02
C ARG A 269 13.85 9.37 -15.28
N HIS A 270 14.35 10.53 -15.70
CA HIS A 270 15.16 10.64 -16.91
C HIS A 270 16.48 9.86 -16.81
N GLN A 271 17.16 10.00 -15.68
CA GLN A 271 18.42 9.31 -15.42
C GLN A 271 18.25 7.79 -15.37
N ALA A 272 17.24 7.28 -14.68
CA ALA A 272 16.90 5.86 -14.65
C ALA A 272 16.58 5.30 -16.05
N THR A 273 15.92 6.10 -16.89
CA THR A 273 15.63 5.71 -18.28
C THR A 273 16.91 5.57 -19.10
N LEU A 274 17.84 6.52 -19.00
CA LEU A 274 19.14 6.45 -19.70
C LEU A 274 19.95 5.22 -19.26
N TYR A 275 19.97 4.90 -17.97
CA TYR A 275 20.62 3.68 -17.49
C TYR A 275 19.98 2.42 -18.08
N ALA A 276 18.65 2.37 -18.14
CA ALA A 276 17.95 1.25 -18.74
C ALA A 276 18.29 1.08 -20.23
N ASP A 277 18.39 2.19 -20.99
CA ASP A 277 18.77 2.18 -22.41
C ASP A 277 20.20 1.62 -22.61
N CYS A 278 21.12 2.01 -21.74
CA CYS A 278 22.51 1.52 -21.78
C CYS A 278 22.62 0.05 -21.38
N LEU A 279 21.90 -0.37 -20.33
CA LEU A 279 21.86 -1.77 -19.89
C LEU A 279 21.21 -2.66 -20.96
N GLU A 280 20.16 -2.21 -21.63
CA GLU A 280 19.53 -2.92 -22.73
C GLU A 280 20.50 -3.16 -23.89
N LYS A 281 21.26 -2.13 -24.30
CA LYS A 281 22.30 -2.27 -25.33
C LYS A 281 23.37 -3.28 -24.95
N ARG A 282 23.77 -3.32 -23.68
CA ARG A 282 24.83 -4.20 -23.19
C ARG A 282 24.38 -5.66 -23.00
N TYR A 283 23.18 -5.88 -22.48
CA TYR A 283 22.69 -7.19 -22.06
C TYR A 283 21.59 -7.77 -22.97
N GLY A 284 21.07 -6.98 -23.93
CA GLY A 284 19.99 -7.40 -24.84
C GLY A 284 18.61 -7.51 -24.18
N VAL A 285 18.49 -7.07 -22.94
CA VAL A 285 17.24 -7.07 -22.17
C VAL A 285 17.07 -5.73 -21.49
N ARG A 286 15.95 -5.05 -21.72
CA ARG A 286 15.62 -3.82 -21.04
C ARG A 286 15.19 -4.10 -19.61
N PRO A 287 15.85 -3.57 -18.58
CA PRO A 287 15.40 -3.73 -17.21
C PRO A 287 14.07 -2.99 -16.96
N VAL A 288 13.35 -3.37 -15.92
CA VAL A 288 12.27 -2.59 -15.33
C VAL A 288 12.90 -1.37 -14.65
N ILE A 289 12.26 -0.21 -14.79
CA ILE A 289 12.80 1.04 -14.26
C ILE A 289 12.06 1.42 -13.01
N TYR A 290 12.79 1.68 -11.94
CA TYR A 290 12.27 2.31 -10.73
C TYR A 290 12.96 3.66 -10.52
N TYR A 291 12.18 4.60 -10.04
CA TYR A 291 12.71 5.84 -9.50
C TYR A 291 11.99 6.18 -8.21
N THR A 292 12.75 6.59 -7.20
CA THR A 292 12.24 6.69 -5.83
C THR A 292 12.96 7.79 -5.04
N ASN A 293 12.26 8.37 -4.08
CA ASN A 293 12.86 9.19 -3.03
C ASN A 293 12.74 8.54 -1.64
N GLY A 294 12.45 7.24 -1.63
CA GLY A 294 12.22 6.45 -0.41
C GLY A 294 10.83 6.63 0.22
N LEU A 295 10.07 7.68 -0.15
CA LEU A 295 8.68 7.90 0.26
C LEU A 295 7.72 7.36 -0.78
N THR A 296 7.97 7.73 -2.00
CA THR A 296 7.21 7.32 -3.18
C THR A 296 8.14 6.55 -4.09
N THR A 297 7.68 5.44 -4.60
CA THR A 297 8.38 4.63 -5.60
C THR A 297 7.48 4.48 -6.80
N LYS A 298 8.02 4.81 -7.99
CA LYS A 298 7.33 4.61 -9.26
C LYS A 298 8.02 3.57 -10.10
N VAL A 299 7.23 2.87 -10.91
CA VAL A 299 7.70 1.82 -11.82
C VAL A 299 7.30 2.10 -13.26
N ILE A 300 8.23 1.81 -14.19
CA ILE A 300 8.01 1.73 -15.64
C ILE A 300 8.36 0.30 -16.07
N ASP A 301 7.36 -0.48 -16.44
CA ASP A 301 7.53 -1.90 -16.73
C ASP A 301 7.87 -2.22 -18.20
N GLY A 302 7.71 -1.24 -19.09
CA GLY A 302 7.94 -1.42 -20.52
C GLY A 302 6.80 -2.12 -21.28
N MET A 303 5.62 -2.27 -20.66
CA MET A 303 4.42 -2.86 -21.30
C MET A 303 3.49 -1.83 -21.94
N GLY A 304 3.87 -0.55 -21.94
CA GLY A 304 3.08 0.54 -22.49
C GLY A 304 2.07 1.16 -21.52
N TYR A 305 2.11 0.75 -20.24
CA TYR A 305 1.37 1.44 -19.19
C TYR A 305 2.08 2.74 -18.78
N PRO A 306 1.33 3.76 -18.31
CA PRO A 306 1.92 4.92 -17.65
C PRO A 306 2.75 4.51 -16.42
N ASP A 307 3.69 5.38 -16.03
CA ASP A 307 4.41 5.24 -14.76
C ASP A 307 3.39 5.19 -13.60
N ARG A 308 3.57 4.26 -12.68
CA ARG A 308 2.64 4.06 -11.57
C ARG A 308 3.33 3.92 -10.24
N ASP A 309 2.62 4.29 -9.20
CA ASP A 309 3.08 4.12 -7.82
C ASP A 309 3.04 2.65 -7.42
N VAL A 310 4.10 2.21 -6.75
CA VAL A 310 4.20 0.90 -6.12
C VAL A 310 4.66 1.06 -4.68
N ILE A 311 4.15 0.20 -3.80
CA ILE A 311 4.43 0.30 -2.38
C ILE A 311 5.82 -0.23 -2.00
N SER A 312 6.37 -1.14 -2.82
CA SER A 312 7.67 -1.78 -2.62
C SER A 312 8.22 -2.27 -3.97
N PHE A 313 9.43 -2.81 -3.95
CA PHE A 313 10.03 -3.43 -5.13
C PHE A 313 9.44 -4.82 -5.37
N HIS A 314 9.44 -5.24 -6.63
CA HIS A 314 9.07 -6.58 -7.03
C HIS A 314 10.17 -7.58 -6.67
N SER A 315 9.79 -8.81 -6.35
CA SER A 315 10.73 -9.92 -6.19
C SER A 315 11.40 -10.29 -7.53
N MET A 316 12.42 -11.14 -7.48
CA MET A 316 13.10 -11.62 -8.69
C MET A 316 12.12 -12.31 -9.64
N ASP A 317 11.31 -13.21 -9.11
CA ASP A 317 10.33 -13.96 -9.89
C ASP A 317 9.25 -13.05 -10.50
N ASP A 318 8.85 -11.99 -9.78
CA ASP A 318 7.91 -11.00 -10.30
C ASP A 318 8.50 -10.22 -11.48
N LEU A 319 9.76 -9.77 -11.36
CA LEU A 319 10.44 -9.03 -12.43
C LEU A 319 10.66 -9.89 -13.67
N GLU A 320 11.04 -11.15 -13.50
CA GLU A 320 11.17 -12.08 -14.61
C GLU A 320 9.84 -12.27 -15.33
N ARG A 321 8.73 -12.42 -14.59
CA ARG A 321 7.38 -12.48 -15.17
C ARG A 321 6.97 -11.19 -15.88
N LEU A 322 7.26 -10.02 -15.30
CA LEU A 322 6.98 -8.73 -15.94
C LEU A 322 7.70 -8.59 -17.27
N ILE A 323 8.98 -8.96 -17.31
CA ILE A 323 9.78 -8.88 -18.56
C ILE A 323 9.26 -9.87 -19.61
N GLN A 324 8.91 -11.10 -19.22
CA GLN A 324 8.33 -12.09 -20.13
C GLN A 324 7.01 -11.61 -20.75
N LYS A 325 6.19 -10.88 -20.00
CA LYS A 325 4.90 -10.37 -20.48
C LYS A 325 4.99 -9.22 -21.49
N ARG A 326 6.15 -8.59 -21.67
CA ARG A 326 6.31 -7.48 -22.62
C ARG A 326 6.03 -7.87 -24.06
N GLY A 327 6.33 -9.13 -24.41
CA GLY A 327 6.08 -9.69 -25.74
C GLY A 327 4.66 -10.16 -26.01
N ARG A 328 3.74 -10.02 -25.03
CA ARG A 328 2.37 -10.49 -25.21
C ARG A 328 1.62 -9.67 -26.27
N ALA A 329 0.89 -10.38 -27.13
CA ALA A 329 0.03 -9.75 -28.11
C ALA A 329 -1.25 -9.16 -27.48
N GLU A 330 -1.85 -8.20 -28.15
CA GLU A 330 -3.22 -7.77 -27.85
C GLU A 330 -4.19 -8.93 -28.12
N ILE A 331 -5.23 -9.03 -27.28
CA ILE A 331 -6.29 -10.01 -27.48
C ILE A 331 -7.25 -9.46 -28.54
N LYS A 332 -7.04 -9.84 -29.81
CA LYS A 332 -7.86 -9.35 -30.93
C LYS A 332 -9.17 -10.13 -31.04
N ASP A 333 -9.09 -11.45 -30.91
CA ASP A 333 -10.24 -12.34 -31.03
C ASP A 333 -10.63 -12.89 -29.65
N VAL A 334 -11.69 -12.32 -29.08
CA VAL A 334 -12.21 -12.72 -27.79
C VAL A 334 -13.08 -13.97 -27.99
N THR A 335 -12.46 -15.15 -27.97
CA THR A 335 -13.20 -16.42 -28.00
C THR A 335 -13.73 -16.74 -26.61
N ILE A 336 -15.05 -16.71 -26.48
CA ILE A 336 -15.77 -17.00 -25.23
C ILE A 336 -16.32 -18.42 -25.30
N LYS A 337 -16.11 -19.20 -24.25
CA LYS A 337 -16.66 -20.55 -24.11
C LYS A 337 -18.12 -20.46 -23.67
N GLU A 338 -19.03 -20.96 -24.48
CA GLU A 338 -20.47 -20.91 -24.20
C GLU A 338 -20.88 -21.70 -22.95
N GLU A 339 -20.15 -22.78 -22.63
CA GLU A 339 -20.36 -23.52 -21.39
C GLU A 339 -20.11 -22.69 -20.12
N ILE A 340 -19.29 -21.60 -20.21
CA ILE A 340 -19.05 -20.66 -19.12
C ILE A 340 -20.06 -19.51 -19.19
N THR A 341 -20.18 -18.87 -20.35
CA THR A 341 -21.05 -17.69 -20.56
C THR A 341 -21.71 -17.74 -21.93
N ASP A 342 -23.02 -18.00 -21.95
CA ASP A 342 -23.86 -18.12 -23.15
C ASP A 342 -24.70 -16.87 -23.42
N ARG A 343 -24.87 -15.97 -22.43
CA ARG A 343 -25.80 -14.84 -22.54
C ARG A 343 -25.12 -13.64 -23.23
N PRO A 344 -25.79 -12.99 -24.21
CA PRO A 344 -25.21 -11.91 -25.02
C PRO A 344 -24.64 -10.73 -24.19
N TYR A 345 -25.37 -10.32 -23.16
CA TYR A 345 -24.93 -9.22 -22.30
C TYR A 345 -23.64 -9.57 -21.51
N GLN A 346 -23.49 -10.83 -21.07
CA GLN A 346 -22.26 -11.31 -20.41
C GLN A 346 -21.08 -11.27 -21.37
N GLN A 347 -21.29 -11.75 -22.61
CA GLN A 347 -20.26 -11.70 -23.65
C GLN A 347 -19.86 -10.27 -23.99
N THR A 348 -20.83 -9.35 -24.03
CA THR A 348 -20.56 -7.91 -24.23
C THR A 348 -19.73 -7.33 -23.09
N ALA A 349 -20.08 -7.62 -21.84
CA ALA A 349 -19.33 -7.19 -20.66
C ALA A 349 -17.86 -7.66 -20.71
N ILE A 350 -17.63 -8.92 -21.08
CA ILE A 350 -16.30 -9.52 -21.21
C ILE A 350 -15.50 -8.81 -22.31
N LYS A 351 -16.08 -8.61 -23.48
CA LYS A 351 -15.41 -7.92 -24.60
C LYS A 351 -15.01 -6.51 -24.21
N ARG A 352 -15.88 -5.76 -23.52
CA ARG A 352 -15.58 -4.40 -23.06
C ARG A 352 -14.37 -4.34 -22.10
N ILE A 353 -14.26 -5.29 -21.18
CA ILE A 353 -13.09 -5.34 -20.27
C ILE A 353 -11.81 -5.71 -21.02
N VAL A 354 -11.87 -6.65 -21.97
CA VAL A 354 -10.70 -7.01 -22.77
C VAL A 354 -10.23 -5.83 -23.64
N GLU A 355 -11.15 -5.13 -24.29
CA GLU A 355 -10.87 -3.90 -25.05
C GLU A 355 -10.23 -2.83 -24.16
N TRP A 356 -10.76 -2.66 -22.93
CA TRP A 356 -10.25 -1.71 -21.95
C TRP A 356 -8.81 -2.02 -21.51
N PHE A 357 -8.50 -3.29 -21.26
CA PHE A 357 -7.15 -3.71 -20.94
C PHE A 357 -6.17 -3.61 -22.13
N ASN A 358 -6.63 -3.92 -23.33
CA ASN A 358 -5.84 -3.69 -24.55
C ASN A 358 -5.47 -2.20 -24.72
N ALA A 359 -6.38 -1.29 -24.36
CA ALA A 359 -6.14 0.17 -24.35
C ALA A 359 -5.23 0.63 -23.21
N LYS A 360 -4.56 -0.31 -22.50
CA LYS A 360 -3.60 -0.04 -21.41
C LYS A 360 -4.21 0.57 -20.15
N HIS A 361 -5.50 0.39 -19.94
CA HIS A 361 -6.10 0.61 -18.64
C HIS A 361 -5.85 -0.59 -17.71
N ARG A 362 -5.77 -0.36 -16.40
CA ARG A 362 -5.44 -1.42 -15.44
C ARG A 362 -6.58 -1.77 -14.51
N ARG A 363 -7.61 -0.93 -14.43
CA ARG A 363 -8.74 -1.09 -13.52
C ARG A 363 -10.04 -1.00 -14.30
N GLY A 364 -11.02 -1.84 -13.99
CA GLY A 364 -12.30 -1.86 -14.66
C GLY A 364 -13.46 -2.20 -13.72
N LEU A 365 -14.68 -1.76 -14.08
CA LEU A 365 -15.90 -1.96 -13.31
C LEU A 365 -17.00 -2.52 -14.21
N LEU A 366 -17.61 -3.63 -13.78
CA LEU A 366 -18.81 -4.19 -14.35
C LEU A 366 -19.98 -4.04 -13.36
N VAL A 367 -21.01 -3.33 -13.78
CA VAL A 367 -22.25 -3.18 -13.03
C VAL A 367 -23.27 -4.14 -13.59
N LEU A 368 -23.55 -5.23 -12.90
CA LEU A 368 -24.43 -6.29 -13.33
C LEU A 368 -25.45 -6.60 -12.21
N ALA A 369 -26.74 -6.60 -12.52
CA ALA A 369 -27.79 -6.88 -11.54
C ALA A 369 -27.56 -8.22 -10.82
N THR A 370 -28.07 -8.36 -9.59
CA THR A 370 -27.99 -9.62 -8.85
C THR A 370 -28.75 -10.71 -9.61
N GLY A 371 -28.18 -11.92 -9.73
CA GLY A 371 -28.76 -13.03 -10.48
C GLY A 371 -28.42 -13.06 -11.98
N THR A 372 -27.74 -12.06 -12.53
CA THR A 372 -27.32 -12.01 -13.93
C THR A 372 -26.03 -12.78 -14.24
N GLY A 373 -25.40 -13.41 -13.23
CA GLY A 373 -24.25 -14.29 -13.42
C GLY A 373 -22.89 -13.60 -13.38
N LYS A 374 -22.70 -12.60 -12.50
CA LYS A 374 -21.40 -11.92 -12.25
C LYS A 374 -20.22 -12.89 -12.14
N THR A 375 -20.39 -13.96 -11.36
CA THR A 375 -19.36 -15.00 -11.17
C THR A 375 -18.98 -15.69 -12.48
N ARG A 376 -19.94 -16.02 -13.36
CA ARG A 376 -19.65 -16.61 -14.67
C ARG A 376 -18.85 -15.67 -15.57
N VAL A 377 -19.19 -14.37 -15.55
CA VAL A 377 -18.43 -13.34 -16.27
C VAL A 377 -16.97 -13.29 -15.77
N SER A 378 -16.76 -13.33 -14.45
CA SER A 378 -15.41 -13.35 -13.89
C SER A 378 -14.62 -14.60 -14.24
N ILE A 379 -15.26 -15.78 -14.25
CA ILE A 379 -14.63 -17.05 -14.68
C ILE A 379 -14.22 -16.97 -16.16
N SER A 380 -15.10 -16.47 -17.01
CA SER A 380 -14.81 -16.33 -18.45
C SER A 380 -13.68 -15.34 -18.71
N LEU A 381 -13.61 -14.21 -17.98
CA LEU A 381 -12.50 -13.28 -18.03
C LEU A 381 -11.18 -13.94 -17.62
N CYS A 382 -11.18 -14.72 -16.53
CA CYS A 382 -10.00 -15.49 -16.12
C CYS A 382 -9.56 -16.47 -17.21
N ASP A 383 -10.48 -17.25 -17.79
CA ASP A 383 -10.16 -18.19 -18.86
C ASP A 383 -9.53 -17.49 -20.07
N ILE A 384 -10.10 -16.39 -20.53
CA ILE A 384 -9.60 -15.64 -21.68
C ILE A 384 -8.23 -15.05 -21.39
N LEU A 385 -8.07 -14.36 -20.26
CA LEU A 385 -6.81 -13.71 -19.92
C LEU A 385 -5.69 -14.73 -19.65
N MET A 386 -6.00 -15.90 -19.10
CA MET A 386 -5.04 -16.99 -18.87
C MET A 386 -4.63 -17.68 -20.18
N ARG A 387 -5.56 -17.95 -21.08
CA ARG A 387 -5.28 -18.57 -22.39
C ARG A 387 -4.42 -17.69 -23.30
N ASN A 388 -4.49 -16.37 -23.12
CA ASN A 388 -3.70 -15.40 -23.88
C ASN A 388 -2.45 -14.91 -23.12
N ASP A 389 -2.01 -15.60 -22.09
CA ASP A 389 -0.83 -15.29 -21.27
C ASP A 389 -0.80 -13.88 -20.65
N TRP A 390 -1.97 -13.24 -20.52
CA TRP A 390 -2.10 -11.96 -19.85
C TRP A 390 -2.04 -12.11 -18.34
N VAL A 391 -2.58 -13.20 -17.81
CA VAL A 391 -2.71 -13.49 -16.39
C VAL A 391 -2.27 -14.92 -16.11
N LYS A 392 -1.39 -15.10 -15.15
CA LYS A 392 -1.00 -16.43 -14.62
C LYS A 392 -1.61 -16.68 -13.25
N THR A 393 -1.74 -15.62 -12.44
CA THR A 393 -2.17 -15.70 -11.05
C THR A 393 -3.28 -14.72 -10.75
N VAL A 394 -4.31 -15.17 -10.05
CA VAL A 394 -5.53 -14.40 -9.73
C VAL A 394 -5.78 -14.42 -8.24
N LEU A 395 -6.21 -13.30 -7.70
CA LEU A 395 -6.82 -13.20 -6.38
C LEU A 395 -8.30 -12.85 -6.55
N PHE A 396 -9.17 -13.70 -6.01
CA PHE A 396 -10.60 -13.43 -5.92
C PHE A 396 -10.95 -13.01 -4.49
N LEU A 397 -11.58 -11.85 -4.35
CA LEU A 397 -11.96 -11.28 -3.07
C LEU A 397 -13.48 -11.13 -2.96
N ALA A 398 -14.04 -11.59 -1.84
CA ALA A 398 -15.43 -11.37 -1.48
C ALA A 398 -15.57 -10.98 0.00
N ASP A 399 -16.72 -10.41 0.36
CA ASP A 399 -16.98 -9.91 1.71
C ASP A 399 -17.13 -11.03 2.75
N ARG A 400 -17.70 -12.18 2.35
CA ARG A 400 -18.07 -13.26 3.27
C ARG A 400 -17.51 -14.61 2.84
N THR A 401 -17.17 -15.43 3.81
CA THR A 401 -16.66 -16.80 3.60
C THR A 401 -17.60 -17.66 2.74
N ALA A 402 -18.92 -17.52 2.93
CA ALA A 402 -19.90 -18.24 2.11
C ALA A 402 -19.81 -17.86 0.62
N LEU A 403 -19.62 -16.59 0.28
CA LEU A 403 -19.44 -16.12 -1.10
C LEU A 403 -18.11 -16.61 -1.69
N VAL A 404 -17.04 -16.62 -0.88
CA VAL A 404 -15.73 -17.18 -1.25
C VAL A 404 -15.90 -18.66 -1.61
N GLY A 405 -16.59 -19.45 -0.78
CA GLY A 405 -16.83 -20.88 -1.02
C GLY A 405 -17.69 -21.14 -2.28
N GLN A 406 -18.74 -20.35 -2.48
CA GLN A 406 -19.58 -20.42 -3.68
C GLN A 406 -18.78 -20.10 -4.97
N ALA A 407 -17.98 -19.04 -4.92
CA ALA A 407 -17.13 -18.67 -6.05
C ALA A 407 -16.10 -19.77 -6.33
N HIS A 408 -15.40 -20.26 -5.31
CA HIS A 408 -14.43 -21.35 -5.46
C HIS A 408 -15.04 -22.57 -6.16
N SER A 409 -16.20 -23.07 -5.67
CA SER A 409 -16.88 -24.23 -6.27
C SER A 409 -17.30 -23.97 -7.72
N ALA A 410 -17.76 -22.76 -8.04
CA ALA A 410 -18.14 -22.41 -9.41
C ALA A 410 -16.92 -22.36 -10.36
N TYR A 411 -15.80 -21.82 -9.89
CA TYR A 411 -14.54 -21.77 -10.64
C TYR A 411 -13.97 -23.18 -10.86
N GLU A 412 -13.96 -24.01 -9.82
CA GLU A 412 -13.50 -25.40 -9.90
C GLU A 412 -14.29 -26.23 -10.92
N ALA A 413 -15.60 -26.06 -10.95
CA ALA A 413 -16.48 -26.73 -11.91
C ALA A 413 -16.24 -26.29 -13.37
N LEU A 414 -15.91 -25.02 -13.62
CA LEU A 414 -15.80 -24.44 -14.97
C LEU A 414 -14.34 -24.30 -15.46
N LEU A 415 -13.37 -24.34 -14.58
CA LEU A 415 -11.93 -24.30 -14.89
C LEU A 415 -11.17 -25.44 -14.19
N PRO A 416 -11.53 -26.71 -14.41
CA PRO A 416 -10.99 -27.84 -13.65
C PRO A 416 -9.47 -28.09 -13.83
N SER A 417 -8.86 -27.50 -14.86
CA SER A 417 -7.42 -27.61 -15.14
C SER A 417 -6.57 -26.56 -14.41
N VAL A 418 -7.20 -25.62 -13.69
CA VAL A 418 -6.49 -24.54 -12.99
C VAL A 418 -6.41 -24.86 -11.50
N THR A 419 -5.21 -24.77 -10.92
CA THR A 419 -5.03 -24.98 -9.47
C THR A 419 -5.63 -23.83 -8.68
N MET A 420 -6.40 -24.17 -7.65
CA MET A 420 -7.15 -23.22 -6.83
C MET A 420 -6.99 -23.51 -5.34
N SER A 421 -7.01 -22.48 -4.51
CA SER A 421 -6.99 -22.64 -3.06
C SER A 421 -7.74 -21.50 -2.38
N VAL A 422 -8.32 -21.80 -1.22
CA VAL A 422 -8.98 -20.81 -0.37
C VAL A 422 -8.02 -20.46 0.77
N LEU A 423 -7.72 -19.16 0.93
CA LEU A 423 -6.95 -18.68 2.07
C LEU A 423 -7.80 -18.79 3.33
N SER A 424 -7.29 -19.49 4.33
CA SER A 424 -7.94 -19.71 5.62
C SER A 424 -6.87 -19.68 6.71
N GLU A 425 -7.24 -19.23 7.89
CA GLU A 425 -6.38 -19.32 9.08
C GLU A 425 -6.43 -20.72 9.72
N GLU A 426 -7.47 -21.51 9.40
CA GLU A 426 -7.69 -22.84 9.98
C GLU A 426 -7.01 -23.97 9.20
N LYS A 427 -6.77 -23.78 7.90
CA LYS A 427 -6.16 -24.80 7.01
C LYS A 427 -4.99 -24.19 6.27
N ALA A 428 -3.90 -24.94 6.14
CA ALA A 428 -2.76 -24.53 5.33
C ALA A 428 -3.17 -24.46 3.83
N PRO A 429 -3.24 -23.26 3.25
CA PRO A 429 -3.61 -23.10 1.84
C PRO A 429 -2.42 -23.46 0.93
N ASP A 430 -2.72 -23.87 -0.30
CA ASP A 430 -1.69 -23.91 -1.34
C ASP A 430 -1.38 -22.49 -1.83
N MET A 431 -0.30 -21.92 -1.30
CA MET A 431 0.15 -20.58 -1.65
C MET A 431 0.64 -20.44 -3.09
N GLN A 432 0.90 -21.56 -3.79
CA GLN A 432 1.35 -21.59 -5.18
C GLN A 432 0.19 -21.73 -6.17
N ALA A 433 -1.02 -21.96 -5.69
CA ALA A 433 -2.20 -22.06 -6.54
C ALA A 433 -2.33 -20.84 -7.47
N ARG A 434 -2.80 -21.09 -8.69
CA ARG A 434 -2.97 -20.06 -9.70
C ARG A 434 -4.11 -19.10 -9.38
N ILE A 435 -5.18 -19.59 -8.73
CA ILE A 435 -6.27 -18.74 -8.24
C ILE A 435 -6.37 -18.92 -6.73
N LEU A 436 -6.23 -17.82 -6.00
CA LEU A 436 -6.47 -17.77 -4.57
C LEU A 436 -7.78 -17.04 -4.29
N PHE A 437 -8.59 -17.63 -3.43
CA PHE A 437 -9.85 -17.06 -2.96
C PHE A 437 -9.71 -16.62 -1.52
N SER A 438 -10.18 -15.43 -1.18
CA SER A 438 -10.07 -14.90 0.18
C SER A 438 -11.21 -13.95 0.52
N THR A 439 -11.46 -13.79 1.81
CA THR A 439 -12.16 -12.60 2.28
C THR A 439 -11.19 -11.43 2.40
N TYR A 440 -11.72 -10.20 2.39
CA TYR A 440 -10.88 -9.01 2.61
C TYR A 440 -10.16 -9.07 3.96
N GLN A 441 -10.87 -9.50 5.01
CA GLN A 441 -10.28 -9.58 6.36
C GLN A 441 -9.13 -10.59 6.41
N THR A 442 -9.31 -11.77 5.83
CA THR A 442 -8.25 -12.79 5.79
C THR A 442 -7.04 -12.27 5.00
N MET A 443 -7.27 -11.64 3.83
CA MET A 443 -6.16 -11.10 3.03
C MET A 443 -5.37 -10.02 3.79
N ILE A 444 -6.04 -9.09 4.46
CA ILE A 444 -5.36 -8.08 5.29
C ILE A 444 -4.53 -8.74 6.39
N ASN A 445 -5.06 -9.79 7.05
CA ASN A 445 -4.30 -10.50 8.07
C ASN A 445 -3.02 -11.13 7.49
N TYR A 446 -3.07 -11.65 6.25
CA TYR A 446 -1.88 -12.16 5.55
C TYR A 446 -0.88 -11.06 5.17
N LEU A 447 -1.35 -9.87 4.78
CA LEU A 447 -0.49 -8.73 4.45
C LEU A 447 0.13 -8.08 5.70
N ASP A 448 -0.56 -8.17 6.84
CA ASP A 448 -0.10 -7.64 8.12
C ASP A 448 0.93 -8.56 8.81
N ARG A 449 1.16 -9.79 8.30
CA ARG A 449 2.17 -10.70 8.85
C ARG A 449 3.57 -10.15 8.65
N GLU A 450 4.47 -10.49 9.57
CA GLU A 450 5.87 -10.06 9.49
C GLU A 450 6.63 -10.76 8.35
N ASP A 451 6.39 -12.05 8.18
CA ASP A 451 6.81 -12.83 7.03
C ASP A 451 5.90 -12.54 5.84
N LYS A 452 6.13 -11.49 5.11
CA LYS A 452 5.29 -11.12 3.95
C LYS A 452 4.99 -12.34 3.09
N ALA A 453 3.81 -12.92 3.26
CA ALA A 453 3.37 -14.13 2.57
C ALA A 453 3.29 -13.93 1.04
N PHE A 454 3.21 -12.68 0.58
CA PHE A 454 3.06 -12.32 -0.82
C PHE A 454 3.96 -11.15 -1.21
N SER A 455 4.63 -11.26 -2.36
CA SER A 455 5.28 -10.12 -3.03
C SER A 455 4.25 -9.18 -3.64
N VAL A 456 4.66 -7.94 -3.94
CA VAL A 456 3.77 -6.95 -4.57
C VAL A 456 3.30 -7.37 -5.96
N GLY A 457 4.06 -8.19 -6.68
CA GLY A 457 3.74 -8.72 -7.99
C GLY A 457 3.12 -10.12 -7.96
N ARG A 458 2.73 -10.67 -6.79
CA ARG A 458 2.20 -12.04 -6.68
C ARG A 458 0.99 -12.31 -7.56
N PHE A 459 0.08 -11.34 -7.67
CA PHE A 459 -1.13 -11.48 -8.46
C PHE A 459 -1.11 -10.61 -9.71
N ASP A 460 -1.45 -11.20 -10.85
CA ASP A 460 -1.59 -10.49 -12.11
C ASP A 460 -2.95 -9.80 -12.24
N LEU A 461 -3.97 -10.40 -11.62
CA LEU A 461 -5.35 -9.92 -11.62
C LEU A 461 -5.97 -10.07 -10.22
N ILE A 462 -6.66 -9.04 -9.80
CA ILE A 462 -7.53 -9.08 -8.62
C ILE A 462 -8.97 -8.88 -9.09
N ILE A 463 -9.85 -9.78 -8.66
CA ILE A 463 -11.29 -9.69 -8.88
C ILE A 463 -11.96 -9.38 -7.56
N ILE A 464 -12.75 -8.32 -7.55
CA ILE A 464 -13.51 -7.86 -6.39
C ILE A 464 -14.98 -8.17 -6.63
N ASP A 465 -15.54 -9.08 -5.86
CA ASP A 465 -16.99 -9.32 -5.85
C ASP A 465 -17.66 -8.40 -4.82
N GLU A 466 -18.82 -7.86 -5.18
CA GLU A 466 -19.58 -6.87 -4.42
C GLU A 466 -18.74 -5.63 -4.03
N ALA A 467 -18.07 -5.05 -5.04
CA ALA A 467 -17.14 -3.94 -4.90
C ALA A 467 -17.68 -2.71 -4.11
N HIS A 468 -19.00 -2.58 -3.98
CA HIS A 468 -19.65 -1.49 -3.25
C HIS A 468 -19.60 -1.63 -1.72
N ARG A 469 -19.33 -2.83 -1.17
CA ARG A 469 -19.45 -3.09 0.27
C ARG A 469 -18.17 -2.92 1.07
N SER A 470 -17.03 -3.33 0.52
CA SER A 470 -15.85 -3.62 1.34
C SER A 470 -14.60 -2.87 0.91
N VAL A 471 -14.70 -2.01 -0.10
CA VAL A 471 -13.55 -1.45 -0.80
C VAL A 471 -12.95 -0.25 -0.09
N PHE A 472 -13.60 0.25 0.94
CA PHE A 472 -13.29 1.50 1.62
C PHE A 472 -12.54 1.26 2.94
N GLY A 473 -11.74 2.23 3.33
CA GLY A 473 -11.01 2.16 4.58
C GLY A 473 -9.83 1.19 4.54
N ARG A 474 -9.70 0.36 5.56
CA ARG A 474 -8.59 -0.58 5.76
C ARG A 474 -8.35 -1.52 4.57
N TYR A 475 -9.40 -1.93 3.86
CA TYR A 475 -9.28 -2.89 2.75
C TYR A 475 -8.72 -2.27 1.46
N GLY A 476 -8.77 -0.96 1.31
CA GLY A 476 -8.07 -0.24 0.23
C GLY A 476 -6.58 -0.53 0.17
N ALA A 477 -5.97 -0.87 1.32
CA ALA A 477 -4.57 -1.26 1.41
C ALA A 477 -4.22 -2.48 0.56
N ILE A 478 -5.15 -3.42 0.34
CA ILE A 478 -4.92 -4.61 -0.51
C ILE A 478 -4.65 -4.19 -1.96
N PHE A 479 -5.46 -3.25 -2.47
CA PHE A 479 -5.39 -2.82 -3.88
C PHE A 479 -4.24 -1.87 -4.16
N ASN A 480 -3.67 -1.30 -3.12
CA ASN A 480 -2.47 -0.49 -3.19
C ASN A 480 -1.20 -1.31 -2.94
N TYR A 481 -1.34 -2.46 -2.26
CA TYR A 481 -0.22 -3.37 -2.02
C TYR A 481 0.19 -4.09 -3.30
N PHE A 482 -0.78 -4.64 -4.05
CA PHE A 482 -0.48 -5.44 -5.23
C PHE A 482 -0.43 -4.61 -6.51
N ASP A 483 0.62 -4.80 -7.29
CA ASP A 483 0.75 -4.22 -8.63
C ASP A 483 0.05 -5.12 -9.68
N SER A 484 -1.27 -5.12 -9.69
CA SER A 484 -2.12 -6.02 -10.48
C SER A 484 -3.11 -5.29 -11.36
N LEU A 485 -3.68 -5.99 -12.34
CA LEU A 485 -4.94 -5.59 -12.96
C LEU A 485 -6.06 -5.75 -11.94
N LEU A 486 -7.11 -4.92 -12.01
CA LEU A 486 -8.19 -4.92 -11.04
C LEU A 486 -9.55 -4.87 -11.75
N ILE A 487 -10.45 -5.78 -11.38
CA ILE A 487 -11.83 -5.81 -11.88
C ILE A 487 -12.78 -5.78 -10.70
N GLY A 488 -13.63 -4.77 -10.64
CA GLY A 488 -14.75 -4.71 -9.72
C GLY A 488 -16.02 -5.27 -10.35
N LEU A 489 -16.75 -6.11 -9.61
CA LEU A 489 -18.08 -6.61 -9.93
C LEU A 489 -19.05 -6.11 -8.88
N THR A 490 -20.15 -5.49 -9.30
CA THR A 490 -21.17 -5.03 -8.37
C THR A 490 -22.54 -4.98 -9.03
N ALA A 491 -23.61 -5.03 -8.24
CA ALA A 491 -24.96 -4.72 -8.72
C ALA A 491 -25.32 -3.25 -8.49
N THR A 492 -24.71 -2.63 -7.47
CA THR A 492 -25.04 -1.28 -7.00
C THR A 492 -23.77 -0.53 -6.68
N PRO A 493 -23.13 0.15 -7.67
CA PRO A 493 -21.97 0.97 -7.38
C PRO A 493 -22.35 2.12 -6.45
N ARG A 494 -21.40 2.59 -5.65
CA ARG A 494 -21.54 3.76 -4.78
C ARG A 494 -20.75 4.93 -5.36
N ASP A 495 -21.33 6.10 -5.27
CA ASP A 495 -20.77 7.38 -5.71
C ASP A 495 -20.72 8.43 -4.57
N GLU A 496 -20.91 7.99 -3.32
CA GLU A 496 -20.81 8.84 -2.13
C GLU A 496 -19.37 9.39 -1.97
N ILE A 497 -19.24 10.62 -1.47
CA ILE A 497 -17.94 11.31 -1.33
C ILE A 497 -16.92 10.47 -0.56
N ASP A 498 -17.35 9.77 0.50
CA ASP A 498 -16.47 8.97 1.35
C ASP A 498 -16.35 7.50 0.91
N ARG A 499 -17.15 7.05 -0.06
CA ARG A 499 -17.25 5.66 -0.49
C ARG A 499 -17.54 5.57 -1.98
N ASN A 500 -16.53 5.90 -2.78
CA ASN A 500 -16.69 5.96 -4.21
C ASN A 500 -16.03 4.75 -4.91
N THR A 501 -16.87 3.85 -5.44
CA THR A 501 -16.43 2.67 -6.19
C THR A 501 -15.65 3.05 -7.46
N TYR A 502 -16.02 4.18 -8.08
CA TYR A 502 -15.39 4.66 -9.32
C TYR A 502 -13.98 5.21 -9.04
N ASP A 503 -13.77 5.94 -7.95
CA ASP A 503 -12.45 6.46 -7.57
C ASP A 503 -11.44 5.34 -7.32
N LEU A 504 -11.85 4.28 -6.62
CA LEU A 504 -10.99 3.11 -6.42
C LEU A 504 -10.54 2.52 -7.75
N LEU A 505 -11.47 2.45 -8.71
CA LEU A 505 -11.21 1.84 -10.01
C LEU A 505 -10.69 2.84 -11.04
N GLN A 506 -10.42 4.09 -10.62
CA GLN A 506 -9.90 5.17 -11.47
C GLN A 506 -10.79 5.43 -12.69
N LEU A 507 -12.09 5.44 -12.47
CA LEU A 507 -13.13 5.69 -13.47
C LEU A 507 -13.90 6.97 -13.13
N ASP A 508 -14.48 7.60 -14.15
CA ASP A 508 -15.37 8.73 -13.95
C ASP A 508 -16.67 8.29 -13.25
N ASN A 509 -17.18 9.13 -12.35
CA ASN A 509 -18.39 8.83 -11.59
C ASN A 509 -19.57 8.52 -12.52
N GLY A 510 -20.24 7.41 -12.25
CA GLY A 510 -21.39 6.96 -13.05
C GLY A 510 -21.04 6.33 -14.40
N MET A 511 -19.73 6.16 -14.73
CA MET A 511 -19.28 5.60 -15.99
C MET A 511 -18.55 4.26 -15.82
N PRO A 512 -19.27 3.14 -15.56
CA PRO A 512 -18.67 1.80 -15.55
C PRO A 512 -18.28 1.37 -16.98
N ASN A 513 -17.37 0.41 -17.11
CA ASN A 513 -17.05 -0.16 -18.42
C ASN A 513 -18.22 -0.86 -19.11
N TYR A 514 -19.12 -1.40 -18.30
CA TYR A 514 -20.38 -1.95 -18.77
C TYR A 514 -21.42 -1.99 -17.64
N SER A 515 -22.67 -1.70 -17.97
CA SER A 515 -23.80 -1.77 -17.06
C SER A 515 -24.92 -2.64 -17.68
N TYR A 516 -25.54 -3.47 -16.86
CA TYR A 516 -26.73 -4.24 -17.19
C TYR A 516 -27.62 -4.32 -15.96
N ASP A 517 -28.64 -3.49 -15.95
CA ASP A 517 -29.48 -3.30 -14.79
C ASP A 517 -30.60 -4.34 -14.66
N ILE A 518 -31.39 -4.26 -13.59
CA ILE A 518 -32.46 -5.22 -13.31
C ILE A 518 -33.61 -5.09 -14.30
N ASP A 519 -33.92 -3.87 -14.76
CA ASP A 519 -35.05 -3.62 -15.67
C ASP A 519 -34.71 -4.11 -17.08
N GLU A 520 -33.45 -3.96 -17.51
CA GLU A 520 -32.94 -4.58 -18.73
C GLU A 520 -33.01 -6.10 -18.66
N ALA A 521 -32.59 -6.70 -17.54
CA ALA A 521 -32.59 -8.15 -17.36
C ALA A 521 -33.99 -8.74 -17.30
N VAL A 522 -34.96 -8.01 -16.75
CA VAL A 522 -36.39 -8.41 -16.78
C VAL A 522 -36.97 -8.27 -18.19
N ARG A 523 -36.67 -7.19 -18.90
CA ARG A 523 -37.12 -6.95 -20.28
C ARG A 523 -36.65 -8.04 -21.22
N ASP A 524 -35.38 -8.45 -21.06
CA ASP A 524 -34.73 -9.47 -21.88
C ASP A 524 -35.13 -10.91 -21.45
N GLY A 525 -35.90 -11.06 -20.37
CA GLY A 525 -36.42 -12.35 -19.89
C GLY A 525 -35.40 -13.17 -19.08
N TYR A 526 -34.26 -12.59 -18.64
CA TYR A 526 -33.28 -13.28 -17.81
C TYR A 526 -33.57 -13.20 -16.32
N LEU A 527 -34.39 -12.24 -15.89
CA LEU A 527 -34.88 -12.12 -14.51
C LEU A 527 -36.42 -12.03 -14.50
N CYS A 528 -37.01 -12.49 -13.41
CA CYS A 528 -38.46 -12.38 -13.20
C CYS A 528 -38.86 -10.93 -12.87
N PRO A 529 -40.03 -10.44 -13.31
CA PRO A 529 -40.59 -9.19 -12.87
C PRO A 529 -40.74 -9.13 -11.35
N TYR A 530 -40.41 -7.99 -10.75
CA TYR A 530 -40.56 -7.77 -9.31
C TYR A 530 -41.75 -6.85 -9.00
N LYS A 531 -42.32 -6.99 -7.79
CA LYS A 531 -43.30 -6.07 -7.24
C LYS A 531 -42.76 -5.45 -5.97
N THR A 532 -42.78 -4.15 -5.91
CA THR A 532 -42.41 -3.41 -4.70
C THR A 532 -43.64 -3.24 -3.83
N LEU A 533 -43.56 -3.73 -2.57
CA LEU A 533 -44.59 -3.50 -1.55
C LEU A 533 -43.97 -2.54 -0.51
N GLN A 534 -44.53 -1.34 -0.40
CA GLN A 534 -44.16 -0.37 0.62
C GLN A 534 -45.09 -0.52 1.85
N TYR A 535 -44.46 -0.80 3.01
CA TYR A 535 -45.16 -0.78 4.29
C TYR A 535 -44.79 0.46 5.06
N HIS A 536 -45.74 1.32 5.38
CA HIS A 536 -45.57 2.42 6.30
C HIS A 536 -45.91 1.94 7.72
N SER A 537 -44.92 1.92 8.60
CA SER A 537 -45.14 1.66 10.02
C SER A 537 -45.68 2.93 10.70
N LYS A 538 -46.80 2.77 11.45
CA LYS A 538 -47.38 3.86 12.26
C LYS A 538 -46.57 4.20 13.55
N ILE A 539 -45.34 3.67 13.70
CA ILE A 539 -44.55 3.77 14.93
C ILE A 539 -43.64 5.03 14.92
N MET A 540 -43.82 5.93 13.98
CA MET A 540 -43.13 7.25 13.96
C MET A 540 -44.14 8.39 14.01
N GLU A 541 -45.05 8.39 14.99
CA GLU A 541 -45.68 9.60 15.52
C GLU A 541 -45.23 9.86 16.94
#